data_c5c63e9c60f4024586075e2e92d798a6
#
_entry.id   c5c63e9c60f4024586075e2e92d798a6
#
_cell.length_a   1.000
_cell.length_b   1.000
_cell.length_c   1.000
_cell.angle_alpha   90.00
_cell.angle_beta   90.00
_cell.angle_gamma   90.00
#
_symmetry.space_group_name_H-M   'P 1'
#
loop_
_entity.id
_entity.type
_entity.pdbx_description
1 polymer ?
#
loop_
_entity_poly.entity_id
_entity_poly.type
_entity_poly.pdbx_seq_one_letter_code
_entity_poly.pdbx_strand_id
1 'polypeptide(L)'
;MAQQLQNITVAAPGFFGLNTQDSPIGGNPSFASIADNCVIDQLGRIGARQGWEAVSTNGSSVLGSSRGIETVHEFIDNSGDKVVLSAGNAKVFKGTTTLTDITPSSYTPTANNWKTVSLNNHVYMFQRGHEPLLGTDES
;
A
#
# COMPACT_ATOMS: atom_id res chain seq x y z
N MET A 1 -28.23 49.94 -17.23
CA MET A 1 -28.92 48.92 -16.42
C MET A 1 -27.92 48.40 -15.40
N ALA A 2 -28.19 48.62 -14.12
CA ALA A 2 -27.29 48.08 -13.07
C ALA A 2 -27.46 46.57 -12.99
N GLN A 3 -26.39 45.85 -13.14
CA GLN A 3 -26.34 44.38 -12.92
C GLN A 3 -26.58 44.12 -11.44
N GLN A 4 -27.63 43.41 -11.10
CA GLN A 4 -27.94 43.03 -9.74
C GLN A 4 -26.95 41.91 -9.35
N LEU A 5 -26.07 42.20 -8.42
CA LEU A 5 -25.17 41.20 -7.83
C LEU A 5 -26.01 40.21 -7.02
N GLN A 6 -26.09 38.99 -7.50
CA GLN A 6 -26.76 37.91 -6.78
C GLN A 6 -25.80 37.33 -5.75
N ASN A 7 -26.12 37.44 -4.50
CA ASN A 7 -25.34 36.91 -3.41
C ASN A 7 -25.74 35.45 -3.18
N ILE A 8 -24.85 34.52 -3.46
CA ILE A 8 -25.08 33.08 -3.25
C ILE A 8 -24.36 32.69 -1.96
N THR A 9 -25.11 32.27 -0.98
CA THR A 9 -24.54 31.71 0.25
C THR A 9 -24.41 30.21 0.10
N VAL A 10 -23.18 29.67 0.14
CA VAL A 10 -22.91 28.25 0.11
C VAL A 10 -22.65 27.81 1.54
N ALA A 11 -23.53 26.97 2.08
CA ALA A 11 -23.36 26.35 3.40
C ALA A 11 -22.56 25.06 3.24
N ALA A 12 -21.53 24.89 4.05
CA ALA A 12 -20.68 23.68 4.09
C ALA A 12 -20.20 23.20 2.71
N PRO A 13 -19.44 24.01 1.96
CA PRO A 13 -19.04 23.69 0.60
C PRO A 13 -18.10 22.47 0.59
N GLY A 14 -18.41 21.46 -0.23
CA GLY A 14 -17.57 20.30 -0.46
C GLY A 14 -17.53 19.27 0.66
N PHE A 15 -18.30 19.42 1.74
CA PHE A 15 -18.16 18.61 2.95
C PHE A 15 -19.08 17.39 3.03
N PHE A 16 -19.95 17.20 2.07
CA PHE A 16 -20.81 16.02 2.00
C PHE A 16 -20.17 14.81 1.29
N GLY A 17 -18.97 14.98 0.80
CA GLY A 17 -18.22 13.90 0.15
C GLY A 17 -17.70 14.28 -1.23
N LEU A 18 -17.19 13.28 -1.95
CA LEU A 18 -16.66 13.39 -3.30
C LEU A 18 -17.75 13.00 -4.32
N ASN A 19 -18.04 13.88 -5.26
CA ASN A 19 -18.91 13.57 -6.40
C ASN A 19 -18.13 13.78 -7.70
N THR A 20 -17.83 12.70 -8.39
CA THR A 20 -17.11 12.68 -9.66
C THR A 20 -18.02 12.38 -10.85
N GLN A 21 -19.32 12.20 -10.62
CA GLN A 21 -20.29 11.85 -11.67
C GLN A 21 -20.92 13.07 -12.32
N ASP A 22 -21.13 14.14 -11.54
CA ASP A 22 -21.76 15.35 -12.03
C ASP A 22 -20.75 16.31 -12.65
N SER A 23 -21.22 17.11 -13.60
CA SER A 23 -20.41 18.17 -14.19
C SER A 23 -20.01 19.20 -13.14
N PRO A 24 -18.74 19.62 -13.06
CA PRO A 24 -18.31 20.65 -12.12
C PRO A 24 -19.02 22.00 -12.26
N ILE A 25 -19.56 22.28 -13.46
CA ILE A 25 -20.21 23.55 -13.77
C ILE A 25 -21.65 23.64 -13.22
N GLY A 26 -22.32 22.48 -13.10
CA GLY A 26 -23.70 22.41 -12.60
C GLY A 26 -23.85 21.59 -11.31
N GLY A 27 -22.76 21.16 -10.71
CA GLY A 27 -22.77 20.31 -9.54
C GLY A 27 -23.24 21.01 -8.27
N ASN A 28 -23.72 20.22 -7.33
CA ASN A 28 -24.07 20.70 -6.00
C ASN A 28 -22.80 21.13 -5.24
N PRO A 29 -22.68 22.39 -4.81
CA PRO A 29 -21.49 22.91 -4.14
C PRO A 29 -21.24 22.29 -2.78
N SER A 30 -22.15 21.50 -2.25
CA SER A 30 -21.95 20.74 -1.01
C SER A 30 -21.05 19.52 -1.18
N PHE A 31 -20.75 19.11 -2.42
CA PHE A 31 -19.85 18.03 -2.72
C PHE A 31 -18.54 18.54 -3.33
N ALA A 32 -17.45 17.87 -3.00
CA ALA A 32 -16.16 18.12 -3.62
C ALA A 32 -16.07 17.39 -4.97
N SER A 33 -15.54 18.04 -5.99
CA SER A 33 -15.19 17.41 -7.27
C SER A 33 -13.79 16.79 -7.25
N ILE A 34 -12.92 17.30 -6.38
CA ILE A 34 -11.55 16.81 -6.15
C ILE A 34 -11.31 16.81 -4.65
N ALA A 35 -10.77 15.70 -4.14
CA ALA A 35 -10.43 15.55 -2.73
C ALA A 35 -9.11 14.77 -2.61
N ASP A 36 -8.01 15.46 -2.88
CA ASP A 36 -6.68 14.89 -2.84
C ASP A 36 -6.08 14.98 -1.44
N ASN A 37 -5.58 13.86 -0.94
CA ASN A 37 -4.84 13.77 0.31
C ASN A 37 -5.59 14.28 1.56
N CYS A 38 -6.92 14.23 1.53
CA CYS A 38 -7.77 14.61 2.64
C CYS A 38 -8.76 13.49 3.00
N VAL A 39 -9.30 13.59 4.22
CA VAL A 39 -10.36 12.74 4.73
C VAL A 39 -11.50 13.63 5.18
N ILE A 40 -12.72 13.28 4.77
CA ILE A 40 -13.96 13.95 5.21
C ILE A 40 -14.64 12.99 6.20
N ASP A 41 -14.85 13.43 7.42
CA ASP A 41 -15.53 12.63 8.44
C ASP A 41 -17.07 12.70 8.28
N GLN A 42 -17.76 11.85 9.05
CA GLN A 42 -19.24 11.80 9.01
C GLN A 42 -19.93 13.10 9.48
N LEU A 43 -19.18 13.99 10.12
CA LEU A 43 -19.66 15.29 10.57
C LEU A 43 -19.34 16.40 9.56
N GLY A 44 -18.79 16.07 8.39
CA GLY A 44 -18.44 17.01 7.36
C GLY A 44 -17.17 17.82 7.67
N ARG A 45 -16.31 17.35 8.58
CA ARG A 45 -15.03 18.01 8.84
C ARG A 45 -13.96 17.45 7.91
N ILE A 46 -13.16 18.34 7.36
CA ILE A 46 -12.02 17.98 6.50
C ILE A 46 -10.76 17.94 7.36
N GLY A 47 -10.06 16.81 7.30
CA GLY A 47 -8.75 16.60 7.90
C GLY A 47 -7.72 16.23 6.85
N ALA A 48 -6.46 16.53 7.10
CA ALA A 48 -5.37 15.98 6.30
C ALA A 48 -5.31 14.47 6.51
N ARG A 49 -5.07 13.72 5.43
CA ARG A 49 -4.77 12.29 5.53
C ARG A 49 -3.48 12.11 6.33
N GLN A 50 -3.48 11.17 7.25
CA GLN A 50 -2.26 10.83 7.96
C GLN A 50 -1.19 10.34 6.98
N GLY A 51 0.02 10.81 7.19
CA GLY A 51 1.18 10.37 6.42
C GLY A 51 1.52 8.90 6.67
N TRP A 52 2.38 8.37 5.84
CA TRP A 52 2.96 7.03 6.00
C TRP A 52 4.34 7.17 6.61
N GLU A 53 4.63 6.34 7.58
CA GLU A 53 5.97 6.18 8.11
C GLU A 53 6.54 4.84 7.62
N ALA A 54 7.83 4.86 7.26
CA ALA A 54 8.51 3.65 6.83
C ALA A 54 8.75 2.73 8.03
N VAL A 55 8.25 1.51 7.97
CA VAL A 55 8.48 0.50 8.99
C VAL A 55 9.93 0.03 8.98
N SER A 56 10.52 -0.09 7.79
CA SER A 56 11.90 -0.56 7.64
C SER A 56 12.92 0.58 7.67
N THR A 57 13.97 0.41 8.46
CA THR A 57 15.07 1.36 8.57
C THR A 57 16.02 1.34 7.37
N ASN A 58 16.13 0.20 6.70
CA ASN A 58 17.02 0.01 5.54
C ASN A 58 16.28 -0.20 4.21
N GLY A 59 14.95 -0.08 4.20
CA GLY A 59 14.14 -0.33 3.00
C GLY A 59 14.55 0.50 1.80
N SER A 60 14.96 1.75 2.00
CA SER A 60 15.40 2.64 0.91
C SER A 60 16.70 2.16 0.23
N SER A 61 17.57 1.49 0.95
CA SER A 61 18.84 0.97 0.40
C SER A 61 18.67 -0.39 -0.27
N VAL A 62 17.89 -1.30 0.33
CA VAL A 62 17.75 -2.67 -0.18
C VAL A 62 16.71 -2.81 -1.29
N LEU A 63 15.69 -1.96 -1.30
CA LEU A 63 14.66 -1.93 -2.35
C LEU A 63 15.03 -1.06 -3.56
N GLY A 64 16.08 -0.25 -3.44
CA GLY A 64 16.51 0.62 -4.52
C GLY A 64 15.44 1.64 -4.95
N SER A 65 15.47 2.04 -6.21
CA SER A 65 14.56 3.04 -6.76
C SER A 65 13.11 2.56 -6.89
N SER A 66 12.89 1.28 -7.11
CA SER A 66 11.54 0.71 -7.27
C SER A 66 10.75 0.68 -5.99
N ARG A 67 11.39 0.45 -4.85
CA ARG A 67 10.81 0.41 -3.49
C ARG A 67 9.47 -0.32 -3.34
N GLY A 68 9.10 -1.09 -4.33
CA GLY A 68 7.85 -1.86 -4.33
C GLY A 68 8.01 -3.17 -3.57
N ILE A 69 7.19 -3.38 -2.55
CA ILE A 69 6.92 -4.70 -1.98
C ILE A 69 5.65 -5.22 -2.62
N GLU A 70 5.72 -6.38 -3.23
CA GLU A 70 4.64 -6.99 -4.01
C GLU A 70 3.86 -8.01 -3.20
N THR A 71 4.52 -8.63 -2.22
CA THR A 71 3.88 -9.55 -1.28
C THR A 71 4.53 -9.48 0.08
N VAL A 72 3.71 -9.70 1.09
CA VAL A 72 4.13 -9.86 2.49
C VAL A 72 3.43 -11.08 3.05
N HIS A 73 4.18 -11.93 3.75
CA HIS A 73 3.67 -13.14 4.36
C HIS A 73 4.24 -13.28 5.78
N GLU A 74 3.36 -13.42 6.77
CA GLU A 74 3.76 -13.77 8.13
C GLU A 74 3.79 -15.29 8.27
N PHE A 75 4.92 -15.80 8.71
CA PHE A 75 5.13 -17.20 9.00
C PHE A 75 5.34 -17.36 10.51
N ILE A 76 4.69 -18.35 11.09
CA ILE A 76 4.88 -18.74 12.49
C ILE A 76 5.46 -20.14 12.48
N ASP A 77 6.64 -20.28 13.06
CA ASP A 77 7.33 -21.57 13.16
C ASP A 77 6.75 -22.46 14.28
N ASN A 78 7.26 -23.67 14.41
CA ASN A 78 6.83 -24.61 15.44
C ASN A 78 7.21 -24.17 16.86
N SER A 79 8.15 -23.26 17.00
CA SER A 79 8.56 -22.65 18.28
C SER A 79 7.64 -21.49 18.70
N GLY A 80 6.80 -21.03 17.78
CA GLY A 80 5.93 -19.88 17.96
C GLY A 80 6.57 -18.56 17.57
N ASP A 81 7.76 -18.58 16.98
CA ASP A 81 8.44 -17.38 16.51
C ASP A 81 7.81 -16.89 15.20
N LYS A 82 7.69 -15.58 15.11
CA LYS A 82 7.09 -14.92 13.96
C LYS A 82 8.15 -14.38 13.02
N VAL A 83 8.10 -14.82 11.80
CA VAL A 83 8.98 -14.35 10.73
C VAL A 83 8.13 -13.69 9.65
N VAL A 84 8.50 -12.49 9.26
CA VAL A 84 7.87 -11.81 8.12
C VAL A 84 8.77 -11.95 6.90
N LEU A 85 8.21 -12.53 5.86
CA LEU A 85 8.82 -12.63 4.55
C LEU A 85 8.16 -11.63 3.62
N SER A 86 8.95 -10.98 2.79
CA SER A 86 8.44 -10.07 1.77
C SER A 86 9.20 -10.25 0.48
N ALA A 87 8.54 -9.99 -0.64
CA ALA A 87 9.19 -10.04 -1.94
C ALA A 87 8.86 -8.77 -2.73
N GLY A 88 9.85 -8.28 -3.45
CA GLY A 88 9.75 -7.09 -4.28
C GLY A 88 11.12 -6.72 -4.86
N ASN A 89 11.13 -5.91 -5.91
CA ASN A 89 12.35 -5.47 -6.58
C ASN A 89 13.27 -6.64 -7.00
N ALA A 90 12.69 -7.72 -7.51
CA ALA A 90 13.38 -8.95 -7.90
C ALA A 90 14.18 -9.62 -6.77
N LYS A 91 13.72 -9.48 -5.53
CA LYS A 91 14.38 -10.02 -4.34
C LYS A 91 13.37 -10.54 -3.34
N VAL A 92 13.83 -11.39 -2.44
CA VAL A 92 13.08 -11.88 -1.28
C VAL A 92 13.79 -11.43 -0.01
N PHE A 93 13.03 -10.94 0.93
CA PHE A 93 13.54 -10.38 2.18
C PHE A 93 12.92 -11.06 3.39
N LYS A 94 13.70 -11.16 4.45
CA LYS A 94 13.28 -11.57 5.80
C LYS A 94 13.36 -10.37 6.73
N GLY A 95 12.34 -10.23 7.58
CA GLY A 95 12.29 -9.19 8.61
C GLY A 95 11.29 -8.06 8.32
N THR A 96 11.18 -7.15 9.27
CA THR A 96 10.29 -5.97 9.21
C THR A 96 11.06 -4.68 9.34
N THR A 97 11.61 -4.41 10.50
CA THR A 97 12.38 -3.19 10.78
C THR A 97 13.68 -3.14 9.98
N THR A 98 14.35 -4.29 9.88
CA THR A 98 15.54 -4.46 9.02
C THR A 98 15.23 -5.58 8.03
N LEU A 99 15.29 -5.24 6.75
CA LEU A 99 15.10 -6.21 5.68
C LEU A 99 16.44 -6.88 5.36
N THR A 100 16.48 -8.19 5.47
CA THR A 100 17.63 -9.03 5.09
C THR A 100 17.33 -9.70 3.76
N ASP A 101 18.19 -9.52 2.77
CA ASP A 101 18.08 -10.19 1.48
C ASP A 101 18.40 -11.68 1.65
N ILE A 102 17.43 -12.52 1.38
CA ILE A 102 17.54 -13.97 1.43
C ILE A 102 17.35 -14.63 0.06
N THR A 103 17.45 -13.85 -1.00
CA THR A 103 17.29 -14.34 -2.37
C THR A 103 18.41 -15.33 -2.69
N PRO A 104 18.11 -16.59 -3.07
CA PRO A 104 19.15 -17.52 -3.51
C PRO A 104 19.91 -16.98 -4.71
N SER A 105 21.23 -17.14 -4.74
CA SER A 105 22.10 -16.61 -5.79
C SER A 105 21.79 -17.13 -7.19
N SER A 106 21.17 -18.32 -7.27
CA SER A 106 20.72 -18.94 -8.53
C SER A 106 19.32 -18.51 -8.96
N TYR A 107 18.62 -17.72 -8.16
CA TYR A 107 17.23 -17.33 -8.40
C TYR A 107 17.13 -15.86 -8.73
N THR A 108 16.55 -15.55 -9.88
CA THR A 108 16.33 -14.17 -10.31
C THR A 108 14.83 -13.95 -10.53
N PRO A 109 14.09 -13.45 -9.56
CA PRO A 109 12.69 -13.12 -9.73
C PRO A 109 12.52 -12.08 -10.83
N THR A 110 11.63 -12.31 -11.78
CA THR A 110 11.42 -11.43 -12.93
C THR A 110 10.00 -10.90 -13.03
N ALA A 111 9.08 -11.43 -12.24
CA ALA A 111 7.68 -11.06 -12.26
C ALA A 111 7.20 -10.67 -10.86
N ASN A 112 6.23 -9.82 -10.85
CA ASN A 112 5.37 -9.57 -9.71
C ASN A 112 4.25 -10.61 -9.68
N ASN A 113 3.49 -10.91 -8.87
CA ASN A 113 2.45 -11.94 -8.81
C ASN A 113 2.88 -13.16 -8.03
N TRP A 114 3.35 -12.88 -6.84
CA TRP A 114 3.72 -13.90 -5.88
C TRP A 114 2.49 -14.56 -5.26
N LYS A 115 2.62 -15.86 -4.99
CA LYS A 115 1.72 -16.63 -4.15
C LYS A 115 2.54 -17.28 -3.05
N THR A 116 2.09 -17.13 -1.82
CA THR A 116 2.77 -17.68 -0.65
C THR A 116 1.84 -18.60 0.11
N VAL A 117 2.37 -19.69 0.62
CA VAL A 117 1.63 -20.63 1.46
C VAL A 117 2.56 -21.23 2.51
N SER A 118 2.08 -21.35 3.73
CA SER A 118 2.76 -22.06 4.81
C SER A 118 2.19 -23.46 4.94
N LEU A 119 3.06 -24.46 4.94
CA LEU A 119 2.70 -25.86 5.10
C LEU A 119 3.82 -26.61 5.82
N ASN A 120 3.48 -27.37 6.86
CA ASN A 120 4.43 -28.23 7.59
C ASN A 120 5.72 -27.51 8.02
N ASN A 121 5.58 -26.35 8.64
CA ASN A 121 6.72 -25.53 9.10
C ASN A 121 7.63 -25.02 7.99
N HIS A 122 7.13 -24.96 6.78
CA HIS A 122 7.83 -24.40 5.64
C HIS A 122 6.99 -23.34 4.95
N VAL A 123 7.64 -22.38 4.32
CA VAL A 123 7.01 -21.40 3.46
C VAL A 123 7.36 -21.67 2.02
N TYR A 124 6.36 -21.84 1.21
CA TYR A 124 6.49 -21.98 -0.24
C TYR A 124 6.12 -20.65 -0.91
N MET A 125 7.03 -20.12 -1.68
CA MET A 125 6.81 -18.91 -2.44
C MET A 125 6.83 -19.24 -3.94
N PHE A 126 5.74 -18.96 -4.60
CA PHE A 126 5.55 -19.26 -6.02
C PHE A 126 5.55 -17.97 -6.81
N GLN A 127 6.25 -17.97 -7.92
CA GLN A 127 6.22 -16.92 -8.91
C GLN A 127 6.01 -17.52 -10.29
N ARG A 128 5.22 -16.87 -11.13
CA ARG A 128 4.94 -17.37 -12.47
C ARG A 128 6.22 -17.51 -13.29
N GLY A 129 6.44 -18.72 -13.84
CA GLY A 129 7.59 -19.00 -14.72
C GLY A 129 8.88 -19.35 -13.99
N HIS A 130 8.86 -19.49 -12.67
CA HIS A 130 10.00 -19.88 -11.85
C HIS A 130 9.67 -21.10 -10.99
N GLU A 131 10.71 -21.81 -10.59
CA GLU A 131 10.58 -22.87 -9.60
C GLU A 131 10.17 -22.29 -8.24
N PRO A 132 9.42 -23.05 -7.42
CA PRO A 132 9.05 -22.59 -6.08
C PRO A 132 10.28 -22.38 -5.20
N LEU A 133 10.28 -21.29 -4.44
CA LEU A 133 11.22 -21.11 -3.35
C LEU A 133 10.69 -21.79 -2.09
N LEU A 134 11.55 -22.51 -1.40
CA LEU A 134 11.28 -23.12 -0.12
C LEU A 134 12.05 -22.36 0.95
N GLY A 135 11.33 -21.74 1.87
CA GLY A 135 11.89 -21.20 3.11
C GLY A 135 11.77 -22.22 4.23
N THR A 136 12.88 -22.55 4.88
CA THR A 136 12.94 -23.37 6.06
C THR A 136 13.36 -22.55 7.26
N ASP A 137 13.09 -23.05 8.46
CA ASP A 137 13.42 -22.40 9.73
C ASP A 137 14.96 -22.32 10.02
N GLU A 138 15.78 -22.98 9.22
CA GLU A 138 17.21 -23.16 9.48
C GLU A 138 18.13 -22.09 8.81
N SER A 139 17.62 -20.87 8.57
CA SER A 139 18.46 -19.84 7.92
C SER A 139 18.35 -18.49 8.59
#